data_a2746f5f9d373d313957884cfa3cbe6d
#
_entry.id   a2746f5f9d373d313957884cfa3cbe6d
#
_cell.length_a   1.000
_cell.length_b   1.000
_cell.length_c   1.000
_cell.angle_alpha   90.00
_cell.angle_beta   90.00
_cell.angle_gamma   90.00
#
_symmetry.space_group_name_H-M   'P 1'
#
loop_
_entity.id
_entity.type
_entity.pdbx_description
1 polymer ?
#
loop_
_entity_poly.entity_id
_entity_poly.type
_entity_poly.pdbx_seq_one_letter_code
_entity_poly.pdbx_strand_id
1 'polypeptide(L)'
;MTAARLAVDPLAAAHLLLGATLTCRGVRATIVEVEAYGGVPDGPWPDRAAHSYRGPTGRNTVMFGPPGRLYTYRSYGMHVCANVACAPDGTAAAVLLRAAVVDDGFAVARTRRGATVPDVGLARGPGNLCSALGITMDDNGTDLFDPKSPVRLQLGEPPTAEAGPRVGVSQAADRLWRLWVAGRPEVSAYRRSPRAPAPGASD
;
A
#
# COMPACT_ATOMS: atom_id res chain seq x y z
N MET A 1 -11.66 -14.00 -8.10
CA MET A 1 -10.78 -13.04 -8.85
C MET A 1 -9.35 -13.39 -8.52
N THR A 2 -8.41 -13.31 -9.46
CA THR A 2 -7.06 -13.87 -9.33
C THR A 2 -5.99 -12.79 -9.23
N ALA A 3 -4.86 -13.13 -8.60
CA ALA A 3 -3.66 -12.29 -8.53
C ALA A 3 -3.16 -11.82 -9.90
N ALA A 4 -3.41 -12.60 -10.97
CA ALA A 4 -3.03 -12.27 -12.34
C ALA A 4 -3.56 -10.91 -12.83
N ARG A 5 -4.66 -10.39 -12.27
CA ARG A 5 -5.16 -9.04 -12.59
C ARG A 5 -4.20 -7.93 -12.15
N LEU A 6 -3.31 -8.21 -11.20
CA LEU A 6 -2.29 -7.27 -10.73
C LEU A 6 -0.97 -7.35 -11.52
N ALA A 7 -0.87 -8.23 -12.53
CA ALA A 7 0.27 -8.30 -13.45
C ALA A 7 0.26 -7.14 -14.47
N VAL A 8 0.12 -5.92 -14.00
CA VAL A 8 -0.02 -4.67 -14.77
C VAL A 8 0.91 -3.59 -14.21
N ASP A 9 0.97 -2.42 -14.85
CA ASP A 9 1.74 -1.29 -14.33
C ASP A 9 1.29 -0.86 -12.92
N PRO A 10 2.17 -0.24 -12.12
CA PRO A 10 1.88 0.07 -10.72
C PRO A 10 0.70 1.03 -10.53
N LEU A 11 0.42 1.95 -11.45
CA LEU A 11 -0.70 2.88 -11.34
C LEU A 11 -2.03 2.17 -11.66
N ALA A 12 -2.07 1.32 -12.69
CA ALA A 12 -3.23 0.47 -12.98
C ALA A 12 -3.52 -0.49 -11.82
N ALA A 13 -2.47 -1.10 -11.21
CA ALA A 13 -2.62 -1.93 -10.02
C ALA A 13 -3.18 -1.12 -8.83
N ALA A 14 -2.74 0.13 -8.65
CA ALA A 14 -3.26 1.01 -7.61
C ALA A 14 -4.77 1.30 -7.79
N HIS A 15 -5.23 1.50 -9.03
CA HIS A 15 -6.67 1.62 -9.32
C HIS A 15 -7.45 0.35 -8.97
N LEU A 16 -6.91 -0.84 -9.25
CA LEU A 16 -7.56 -2.11 -8.92
C LEU A 16 -7.60 -2.39 -7.41
N LEU A 17 -6.64 -1.86 -6.65
CA LEU A 17 -6.53 -2.04 -5.21
C LEU A 17 -7.34 -1.01 -4.42
N LEU A 18 -7.65 0.14 -5.01
CA LEU A 18 -8.56 1.10 -4.41
C LEU A 18 -9.98 0.52 -4.40
N GLY A 19 -10.64 0.51 -3.25
CA GLY A 19 -11.95 -0.15 -3.06
C GLY A 19 -11.88 -1.66 -2.82
N ALA A 20 -10.69 -2.28 -2.88
CA ALA A 20 -10.53 -3.68 -2.53
C ALA A 20 -10.74 -3.92 -1.03
N THR A 21 -11.22 -5.11 -0.68
CA THR A 21 -11.41 -5.52 0.71
C THR A 21 -10.20 -6.30 1.21
N LEU A 22 -9.65 -5.89 2.35
CA LEU A 22 -8.57 -6.56 3.06
C LEU A 22 -9.11 -7.20 4.33
N THR A 23 -8.86 -8.49 4.52
CA THR A 23 -9.29 -9.22 5.73
C THR A 23 -8.08 -9.82 6.42
N CYS A 24 -7.92 -9.55 7.70
CA CYS A 24 -6.82 -10.09 8.49
C CYS A 24 -7.22 -10.24 9.96
N ARG A 25 -7.02 -11.42 10.53
CA ARG A 25 -7.11 -11.70 11.99
C ARG A 25 -8.33 -11.06 12.67
N GLY A 26 -9.53 -11.25 12.10
CA GLY A 26 -10.79 -10.79 12.67
C GLY A 26 -11.15 -9.33 12.36
N VAL A 27 -10.40 -8.66 11.48
CA VAL A 27 -10.74 -7.32 10.99
C VAL A 27 -10.91 -7.38 9.47
N ARG A 28 -11.97 -6.74 8.96
CA ARG A 28 -12.22 -6.50 7.54
C ARG A 28 -12.26 -5.00 7.28
N ALA A 29 -11.58 -4.56 6.22
CA ALA A 29 -11.49 -3.15 5.88
C ALA A 29 -11.45 -2.93 4.36
N THR A 30 -12.08 -1.85 3.89
CA THR A 30 -12.06 -1.41 2.50
C THR A 30 -10.96 -0.36 2.28
N ILE A 31 -10.07 -0.60 1.33
CA ILE A 31 -8.93 0.27 1.02
C ILE A 31 -9.43 1.56 0.38
N VAL A 32 -9.07 2.72 0.93
CA VAL A 32 -9.48 4.04 0.44
C VAL A 32 -8.33 4.97 0.05
N GLU A 33 -7.09 4.56 0.30
CA GLU A 33 -5.88 5.32 -0.09
C GLU A 33 -4.72 4.36 -0.37
N VAL A 34 -4.03 4.59 -1.49
CA VAL A 34 -2.88 3.80 -1.94
C VAL A 34 -1.81 4.67 -2.58
N GLU A 35 -0.58 4.14 -2.67
CA GLU A 35 0.50 4.76 -3.46
C GLU A 35 1.17 3.72 -4.35
N ALA A 36 1.30 4.04 -5.65
CA ALA A 36 2.03 3.23 -6.60
C ALA A 36 3.55 3.48 -6.49
N TYR A 37 4.33 2.41 -6.64
CA TYR A 37 5.79 2.43 -6.67
C TYR A 37 6.30 1.55 -7.80
N GLY A 38 7.19 2.09 -8.62
CA GLY A 38 7.81 1.37 -9.73
C GLY A 38 9.04 0.55 -9.32
N GLY A 39 10.00 0.46 -10.23
CA GLY A 39 11.13 -0.43 -10.11
C GLY A 39 12.49 0.19 -10.44
N VAL A 40 13.35 -0.66 -10.98
CA VAL A 40 14.75 -0.38 -11.33
C VAL A 40 14.88 0.65 -12.46
N PRO A 41 16.07 1.29 -12.62
CA PRO A 41 16.29 2.36 -13.61
C PRO A 41 16.04 1.95 -15.07
N ASP A 42 16.38 0.72 -15.39
CA ASP A 42 16.27 0.11 -16.74
C ASP A 42 14.99 -0.74 -16.89
N GLY A 43 14.12 -0.72 -15.88
CA GLY A 43 12.82 -1.38 -15.93
C GLY A 43 11.75 -0.54 -16.64
N PRO A 44 10.55 -1.11 -16.84
CA PRO A 44 9.47 -0.43 -17.56
C PRO A 44 8.92 0.79 -16.79
N TRP A 45 9.09 0.85 -15.48
CA TRP A 45 8.59 1.95 -14.65
C TRP A 45 9.66 2.40 -13.63
N PRO A 46 10.72 3.10 -14.09
CA PRO A 46 11.79 3.58 -13.20
C PRO A 46 11.25 4.51 -12.12
N ASP A 47 11.57 4.24 -10.85
CA ASP A 47 11.06 5.04 -9.73
C ASP A 47 12.10 5.21 -8.62
N ARG A 48 12.74 6.37 -8.58
CA ARG A 48 13.76 6.69 -7.56
C ARG A 48 13.23 6.66 -6.12
N ALA A 49 11.91 6.76 -5.93
CA ALA A 49 11.30 6.65 -4.60
C ALA A 49 11.03 5.20 -4.16
N ALA A 50 11.14 4.22 -5.09
CA ALA A 50 10.87 2.83 -4.79
C ALA A 50 12.04 2.15 -4.08
N HIS A 51 11.74 1.24 -3.14
CA HIS A 51 12.73 0.40 -2.47
C HIS A 51 13.50 -0.51 -3.46
N SER A 52 12.88 -0.84 -4.57
CA SER A 52 13.43 -1.67 -5.64
C SER A 52 14.34 -0.92 -6.63
N TYR A 53 14.42 0.42 -6.55
CA TYR A 53 15.17 1.22 -7.54
C TYR A 53 16.64 0.78 -7.71
N ARG A 54 17.29 0.37 -6.61
CA ARG A 54 18.70 -0.08 -6.61
C ARG A 54 18.87 -1.58 -6.89
N GLY A 55 17.82 -2.25 -7.35
CA GLY A 55 17.81 -3.69 -7.59
C GLY A 55 17.32 -4.53 -6.39
N PRO A 56 17.33 -5.85 -6.54
CA PRO A 56 16.86 -6.79 -5.53
C PRO A 56 17.82 -6.87 -4.33
N THR A 57 17.21 -6.97 -3.16
CA THR A 57 17.87 -7.23 -1.88
C THR A 57 17.04 -8.26 -1.09
N GLY A 58 17.61 -8.91 -0.09
CA GLY A 58 16.84 -9.83 0.77
C GLY A 58 15.59 -9.21 1.37
N ARG A 59 15.57 -7.86 1.55
CA ARG A 59 14.44 -7.14 2.12
C ARG A 59 13.30 -6.92 1.10
N ASN A 60 13.62 -6.60 -0.14
CA ASN A 60 12.64 -6.18 -1.16
C ASN A 60 12.39 -7.23 -2.24
N THR A 61 12.94 -8.43 -2.13
CA THR A 61 12.80 -9.52 -3.11
C THR A 61 11.33 -9.78 -3.48
N VAL A 62 10.42 -9.65 -2.53
CA VAL A 62 8.97 -9.83 -2.78
C VAL A 62 8.43 -8.89 -3.86
N MET A 63 9.00 -7.68 -4.01
CA MET A 63 8.59 -6.73 -5.05
C MET A 63 8.93 -7.21 -6.48
N PHE A 64 9.86 -8.16 -6.61
CA PHE A 64 10.27 -8.76 -7.88
C PHE A 64 9.59 -10.11 -8.15
N GLY A 65 8.78 -10.59 -7.20
CA GLY A 65 8.08 -11.86 -7.29
C GLY A 65 6.71 -11.76 -7.94
N PRO A 66 5.94 -12.85 -7.87
CA PRO A 66 4.61 -12.90 -8.46
C PRO A 66 3.67 -11.81 -7.92
N PRO A 67 2.74 -11.29 -8.76
CA PRO A 67 1.75 -10.31 -8.32
C PRO A 67 0.84 -10.87 -7.23
N GLY A 68 0.34 -9.98 -6.35
CA GLY A 68 -0.54 -10.35 -5.26
C GLY A 68 0.18 -10.88 -4.00
N ARG A 69 1.50 -10.80 -3.95
CA ARG A 69 2.28 -11.08 -2.73
C ARG A 69 2.31 -9.85 -1.83
N LEU A 70 2.18 -10.07 -0.52
CA LEU A 70 2.29 -9.03 0.49
C LEU A 70 3.75 -8.71 0.74
N TYR A 71 4.17 -7.47 0.52
CA TYR A 71 5.48 -6.97 0.88
C TYR A 71 5.38 -6.08 2.11
N THR A 72 5.96 -6.51 3.23
CA THR A 72 6.00 -5.73 4.47
C THR A 72 7.39 -5.19 4.75
N TYR A 73 7.44 -3.98 5.34
CA TYR A 73 8.68 -3.38 5.80
C TYR A 73 8.45 -2.51 7.04
N ARG A 74 9.51 -2.26 7.82
CA ARG A 74 9.48 -1.31 8.92
C ARG A 74 9.82 0.09 8.44
N SER A 75 8.91 1.03 8.63
CA SER A 75 9.11 2.45 8.44
C SER A 75 9.63 3.06 9.74
N TYR A 76 10.74 3.82 9.65
CA TYR A 76 11.45 4.44 10.81
C TYR A 76 11.74 3.44 11.95
N GLY A 77 11.91 2.16 11.65
CA GLY A 77 12.16 1.10 12.64
C GLY A 77 10.98 0.74 13.54
N MET A 78 9.87 1.47 13.47
CA MET A 78 8.74 1.35 14.41
C MET A 78 7.47 0.79 13.77
N HIS A 79 7.06 1.31 12.60
CA HIS A 79 5.78 0.98 11.99
C HIS A 79 5.92 -0.04 10.88
N VAL A 80 5.09 -1.07 10.90
CA VAL A 80 4.96 -1.98 9.75
C VAL A 80 4.12 -1.28 8.68
N CYS A 81 4.57 -1.35 7.44
CA CYS A 81 3.84 -0.91 6.26
C CYS A 81 3.64 -2.09 5.32
N ALA A 82 2.49 -2.15 4.67
CA ALA A 82 2.06 -3.23 3.80
C ALA A 82 1.91 -2.75 2.36
N ASN A 83 2.52 -3.47 1.44
CA ASN A 83 2.39 -3.26 0.00
C ASN A 83 1.90 -4.54 -0.66
N VAL A 84 1.27 -4.40 -1.80
CA VAL A 84 0.91 -5.50 -2.68
C VAL A 84 1.85 -5.47 -3.88
N ALA A 85 2.64 -6.53 -4.07
CA ALA A 85 3.47 -6.69 -5.27
C ALA A 85 2.58 -6.76 -6.51
N CYS A 86 2.96 -6.09 -7.57
CA CYS A 86 2.25 -6.07 -8.85
C CYS A 86 3.26 -6.19 -10.00
N ALA A 87 2.80 -6.06 -11.23
CA ALA A 87 3.57 -6.32 -12.44
C ALA A 87 3.82 -7.83 -12.69
N PRO A 88 4.27 -8.21 -13.90
CA PRO A 88 4.69 -9.58 -14.18
C PRO A 88 5.82 -10.04 -13.27
N ASP A 89 5.84 -11.32 -12.96
CA ASP A 89 6.90 -11.96 -12.17
C ASP A 89 8.30 -11.64 -12.73
N GLY A 90 9.23 -11.30 -11.88
CA GLY A 90 10.57 -10.82 -12.25
C GLY A 90 10.66 -9.30 -12.44
N THR A 91 9.53 -8.59 -12.52
CA THR A 91 9.49 -7.12 -12.71
C THR A 91 9.07 -6.43 -11.42
N ALA A 92 9.92 -5.55 -10.90
CA ALA A 92 9.64 -4.89 -9.63
C ALA A 92 8.59 -3.79 -9.76
N ALA A 93 7.51 -3.94 -9.02
CA ALA A 93 6.55 -2.87 -8.72
C ALA A 93 5.72 -3.26 -7.49
N ALA A 94 5.16 -2.28 -6.80
CA ALA A 94 4.26 -2.52 -5.68
C ALA A 94 3.32 -1.35 -5.43
N VAL A 95 2.23 -1.61 -4.73
CA VAL A 95 1.28 -0.60 -4.27
C VAL A 95 1.23 -0.60 -2.75
N LEU A 96 1.58 0.51 -2.12
CA LEU A 96 1.49 0.73 -0.68
C LEU A 96 0.02 0.95 -0.28
N LEU A 97 -0.46 0.19 0.69
CA LEU A 97 -1.77 0.39 1.31
C LEU A 97 -1.65 1.45 2.40
N ARG A 98 -2.34 2.58 2.22
CA ARG A 98 -2.16 3.74 3.10
C ARG A 98 -3.27 3.94 4.11
N ALA A 99 -4.52 3.78 3.67
CA ALA A 99 -5.66 3.91 4.57
C ALA A 99 -6.81 3.01 4.13
N ALA A 100 -7.63 2.62 5.11
CA ALA A 100 -8.82 1.83 4.89
C ALA A 100 -9.94 2.25 5.85
N VAL A 101 -11.18 2.01 5.43
CA VAL A 101 -12.35 2.03 6.31
C VAL A 101 -12.46 0.66 6.97
N VAL A 102 -12.53 0.60 8.27
CA VAL A 102 -12.85 -0.66 8.98
C VAL A 102 -14.35 -0.93 8.79
N ASP A 103 -14.68 -2.06 8.15
CA ASP A 103 -16.06 -2.47 7.89
C ASP A 103 -16.59 -3.41 8.96
N ASP A 104 -15.68 -4.22 9.55
CA ASP A 104 -16.02 -5.22 10.57
C ASP A 104 -14.81 -5.50 11.47
N GLY A 105 -15.06 -5.98 12.70
CA GLY A 105 -14.00 -6.24 13.67
C GLY A 105 -13.54 -5.00 14.45
N PHE A 106 -14.38 -3.98 14.60
CA PHE A 106 -14.05 -2.73 15.31
C PHE A 106 -13.47 -2.95 16.71
N ALA A 107 -14.03 -3.88 17.49
CA ALA A 107 -13.53 -4.17 18.84
C ALA A 107 -12.09 -4.68 18.80
N VAL A 108 -11.77 -5.55 17.85
CA VAL A 108 -10.42 -6.09 17.65
C VAL A 108 -9.47 -4.99 17.20
N ALA A 109 -9.88 -4.15 16.23
CA ALA A 109 -9.09 -3.03 15.75
C ALA A 109 -8.80 -2.01 16.88
N ARG A 110 -9.80 -1.68 17.71
CA ARG A 110 -9.63 -0.79 18.88
C ARG A 110 -8.68 -1.37 19.93
N THR A 111 -8.75 -2.67 20.21
CA THR A 111 -7.78 -3.32 21.12
C THR A 111 -6.34 -3.12 20.66
N ARG A 112 -6.09 -3.17 19.35
CA ARG A 112 -4.76 -3.00 18.77
C ARG A 112 -4.33 -1.54 18.63
N ARG A 113 -5.29 -0.62 18.40
CA ARG A 113 -5.02 0.80 18.12
C ARG A 113 -5.15 1.69 19.36
N GLY A 114 -5.92 1.27 20.35
CA GLY A 114 -6.29 2.04 21.53
C GLY A 114 -7.79 2.36 21.58
N ALA A 115 -8.38 2.22 22.77
CA ALA A 115 -9.83 2.34 22.96
C ALA A 115 -10.42 3.72 22.62
N THR A 116 -9.59 4.79 22.70
CA THR A 116 -10.01 6.17 22.48
C THR A 116 -9.85 6.63 21.02
N VAL A 117 -9.26 5.79 20.15
CA VAL A 117 -9.11 6.13 18.72
C VAL A 117 -10.48 6.11 18.05
N PRO A 118 -10.93 7.21 17.42
CA PRO A 118 -12.19 7.22 16.70
C PRO A 118 -12.14 6.29 15.47
N ASP A 119 -13.30 5.78 15.03
CA ASP A 119 -13.39 4.79 13.96
C ASP A 119 -12.67 5.22 12.69
N VAL A 120 -12.86 6.48 12.28
CA VAL A 120 -12.17 7.08 11.13
C VAL A 120 -10.64 7.12 11.26
N GLY A 121 -10.10 6.99 12.47
CA GLY A 121 -8.67 6.99 12.76
C GLY A 121 -8.04 5.62 12.86
N LEU A 122 -8.85 4.55 12.94
CA LEU A 122 -8.35 3.19 13.21
C LEU A 122 -7.33 2.72 12.18
N ALA A 123 -7.62 2.91 10.89
CA ALA A 123 -6.75 2.49 9.79
C ALA A 123 -6.30 3.66 8.89
N ARG A 124 -6.23 4.90 9.44
CA ARG A 124 -5.75 6.08 8.73
C ARG A 124 -4.23 6.17 8.78
N GLY A 125 -3.59 6.01 7.63
CA GLY A 125 -2.13 5.96 7.45
C GLY A 125 -1.57 4.53 7.49
N PRO A 126 -0.45 4.25 6.79
CA PRO A 126 0.02 2.90 6.51
C PRO A 126 0.37 2.09 7.76
N GLY A 127 1.01 2.71 8.75
CA GLY A 127 1.32 2.06 10.02
C GLY A 127 0.07 1.75 10.85
N ASN A 128 -0.88 2.66 10.85
CA ASN A 128 -2.17 2.48 11.55
C ASN A 128 -3.01 1.38 10.91
N LEU A 129 -3.04 1.32 9.57
CA LEU A 129 -3.70 0.26 8.81
C LEU A 129 -3.15 -1.12 9.22
N CYS A 130 -1.83 -1.28 9.19
CA CYS A 130 -1.20 -2.55 9.59
C CYS A 130 -1.49 -2.89 11.06
N SER A 131 -1.42 -1.91 11.96
CA SER A 131 -1.72 -2.12 13.37
C SER A 131 -3.19 -2.54 13.58
N ALA A 132 -4.15 -1.86 12.96
CA ALA A 132 -5.58 -2.17 13.09
C ALA A 132 -5.89 -3.60 12.61
N LEU A 133 -5.35 -4.01 11.47
CA LEU A 133 -5.54 -5.34 10.91
C LEU A 133 -4.67 -6.41 11.58
N GLY A 134 -3.64 -6.03 12.33
CA GLY A 134 -2.69 -6.97 12.93
C GLY A 134 -1.71 -7.55 11.92
N ILE A 135 -1.39 -6.81 10.85
CA ILE A 135 -0.36 -7.19 9.87
C ILE A 135 1.02 -6.97 10.49
N THR A 136 1.89 -7.97 10.40
CA THR A 136 3.22 -7.98 10.99
C THR A 136 4.30 -8.21 9.92
N MET A 137 5.56 -8.21 10.33
CA MET A 137 6.67 -8.55 9.45
C MET A 137 6.67 -10.04 9.03
N ASP A 138 6.06 -10.91 9.84
CA ASP A 138 5.98 -12.35 9.55
C ASP A 138 5.00 -12.65 8.41
N ASP A 139 4.16 -11.70 8.05
CA ASP A 139 3.25 -11.80 6.90
C ASP A 139 3.94 -11.51 5.55
N ASN A 140 5.23 -11.15 5.55
CA ASN A 140 5.97 -10.85 4.32
C ASN A 140 5.99 -12.07 3.38
N GLY A 141 5.68 -11.86 2.10
CA GLY A 141 5.61 -12.91 1.07
C GLY A 141 4.28 -13.67 1.03
N THR A 142 3.34 -13.40 1.93
CA THR A 142 2.00 -14.03 1.94
C THR A 142 1.30 -13.86 0.59
N ASP A 143 0.71 -14.94 0.08
CA ASP A 143 -0.21 -14.88 -1.05
C ASP A 143 -1.57 -14.34 -0.60
N LEU A 144 -1.89 -13.12 -1.02
CA LEU A 144 -3.12 -12.43 -0.60
C LEU A 144 -4.39 -13.03 -1.23
N PHE A 145 -4.26 -13.90 -2.23
CA PHE A 145 -5.38 -14.54 -2.93
C PHE A 145 -5.57 -16.02 -2.56
N ASP A 146 -4.66 -16.60 -1.76
CA ASP A 146 -4.87 -17.92 -1.19
C ASP A 146 -5.94 -17.83 -0.07
N PRO A 147 -7.05 -18.60 -0.16
CA PRO A 147 -8.09 -18.60 0.87
C PRO A 147 -7.62 -19.04 2.26
N LYS A 148 -6.47 -19.72 2.34
CA LYS A 148 -5.86 -20.16 3.61
C LYS A 148 -4.91 -19.12 4.22
N SER A 149 -4.61 -18.04 3.50
CA SER A 149 -3.71 -17.01 3.99
C SER A 149 -4.30 -16.24 5.18
N PRO A 150 -3.46 -15.86 6.16
CA PRO A 150 -3.90 -15.05 7.31
C PRO A 150 -4.28 -13.63 6.92
N VAL A 151 -3.74 -13.13 5.79
CA VAL A 151 -4.08 -11.83 5.18
C VAL A 151 -4.64 -12.10 3.80
N ARG A 152 -5.86 -11.68 3.54
CA ARG A 152 -6.55 -11.95 2.27
C ARG A 152 -7.05 -10.67 1.64
N LEU A 153 -6.93 -10.59 0.32
CA LEU A 153 -7.39 -9.48 -0.50
C LEU A 153 -8.47 -9.94 -1.48
N GLN A 154 -9.53 -9.17 -1.57
CA GLN A 154 -10.57 -9.34 -2.57
C GLN A 154 -10.71 -8.05 -3.37
N LEU A 155 -10.41 -8.11 -4.67
CA LEU A 155 -10.62 -6.97 -5.56
C LEU A 155 -12.12 -6.72 -5.71
N GLY A 156 -12.51 -5.44 -5.66
CA GLY A 156 -13.87 -4.95 -5.91
C GLY A 156 -13.98 -4.21 -7.24
N GLU A 157 -15.08 -3.49 -7.42
CA GLU A 157 -15.22 -2.48 -8.46
C GLU A 157 -14.44 -1.23 -8.03
N PRO A 158 -13.50 -0.72 -8.85
CA PRO A 158 -12.74 0.46 -8.51
C PRO A 158 -13.66 1.69 -8.37
N PRO A 159 -13.60 2.42 -7.25
CA PRO A 159 -14.33 3.66 -7.09
C PRO A 159 -13.71 4.79 -7.92
N THR A 160 -14.44 5.90 -8.08
CA THR A 160 -13.84 7.13 -8.60
C THR A 160 -12.71 7.58 -7.68
N ALA A 161 -11.53 7.77 -8.27
CA ALA A 161 -10.32 8.14 -7.55
C ALA A 161 -9.89 9.58 -7.85
N GLU A 162 -9.43 10.28 -6.83
CA GLU A 162 -8.57 11.44 -6.96
C GLU A 162 -7.10 11.01 -6.96
N ALA A 163 -6.24 11.82 -7.61
CA ALA A 163 -4.82 11.57 -7.70
C ALA A 163 -4.00 12.75 -7.21
N GLY A 164 -2.85 12.48 -6.61
CA GLY A 164 -1.93 13.49 -6.14
C GLY A 164 -0.52 12.95 -5.86
N PRO A 165 0.35 13.79 -5.33
CA PRO A 165 1.70 13.39 -5.01
C PRO A 165 1.74 12.44 -3.81
N ARG A 166 2.77 11.57 -3.80
CA ARG A 166 3.02 10.60 -2.72
C ARG A 166 3.51 11.29 -1.45
N VAL A 167 3.12 10.76 -0.30
CA VAL A 167 3.43 11.35 1.02
C VAL A 167 4.87 11.03 1.43
N GLY A 168 5.63 12.05 1.80
CA GLY A 168 6.92 11.91 2.47
C GLY A 168 8.06 11.37 1.61
N VAL A 169 7.87 11.19 0.29
CA VAL A 169 8.95 10.78 -0.61
C VAL A 169 9.86 11.96 -0.96
N SER A 170 11.17 11.72 -1.04
CA SER A 170 12.18 12.75 -1.33
C SER A 170 12.61 12.76 -2.80
N GLN A 171 12.31 11.72 -3.56
CA GLN A 171 12.62 11.57 -4.98
C GLN A 171 11.34 11.33 -5.76
N ALA A 172 11.28 11.74 -7.02
CA ALA A 172 10.07 11.64 -7.85
C ALA A 172 8.81 12.15 -7.09
N ALA A 173 8.98 13.23 -6.31
CA ALA A 173 8.02 13.69 -5.32
C ALA A 173 6.76 14.29 -5.94
N ASP A 174 6.83 14.74 -7.20
CA ASP A 174 5.73 15.40 -7.90
C ASP A 174 4.89 14.42 -8.74
N ARG A 175 5.28 13.13 -8.81
CA ARG A 175 4.47 12.12 -9.49
C ARG A 175 3.12 11.95 -8.81
N LEU A 176 2.03 11.99 -9.59
CA LEU A 176 0.66 11.82 -9.12
C LEU A 176 0.31 10.33 -8.94
N TRP A 177 1.13 9.62 -8.18
CA TRP A 177 1.03 8.18 -7.95
C TRP A 177 0.45 7.81 -6.60
N ARG A 178 -0.23 8.73 -5.95
CA ARG A 178 -1.09 8.49 -4.79
C ARG A 178 -2.54 8.63 -5.25
N LEU A 179 -3.36 7.61 -4.97
CA LEU A 179 -4.78 7.59 -5.28
C LEU A 179 -5.59 7.47 -3.98
N TRP A 180 -6.74 8.13 -3.95
CA TRP A 180 -7.67 8.02 -2.83
C TRP A 180 -9.12 8.21 -3.28
N VAL A 181 -10.06 7.71 -2.46
CA VAL A 181 -11.49 7.93 -2.64
C VAL A 181 -11.86 9.31 -2.10
N ALA A 182 -12.44 10.17 -2.95
CA ALA A 182 -12.83 11.53 -2.59
C ALA A 182 -13.78 11.57 -1.39
N GLY A 183 -13.62 12.59 -0.53
CA GLY A 183 -14.52 12.84 0.59
C GLY A 183 -14.44 11.84 1.75
N ARG A 184 -13.54 10.86 1.71
CA ARG A 184 -13.34 9.89 2.80
C ARG A 184 -12.51 10.50 3.93
N PRO A 185 -13.06 10.59 5.16
CA PRO A 185 -12.33 11.14 6.30
C PRO A 185 -11.17 10.24 6.77
N GLU A 186 -11.12 8.98 6.34
CA GLU A 186 -10.04 8.05 6.61
C GLU A 186 -8.79 8.31 5.77
N VAL A 187 -8.88 9.09 4.70
CA VAL A 187 -7.71 9.44 3.87
C VAL A 187 -6.70 10.23 4.69
N SER A 188 -5.44 9.86 4.58
CA SER A 188 -4.36 10.50 5.36
C SER A 188 -4.00 11.88 4.82
N ALA A 189 -3.57 12.78 5.69
CA ALA A 189 -3.13 14.11 5.27
C ALA A 189 -1.88 14.04 4.40
N TYR A 190 -1.86 14.83 3.32
CA TYR A 190 -0.65 14.98 2.52
C TYR A 190 0.43 15.73 3.30
N ARG A 191 1.65 15.20 3.26
CA ARG A 191 2.84 15.89 3.75
C ARG A 191 3.98 15.69 2.76
N ARG A 192 4.46 16.78 2.17
CA ARG A 192 5.67 16.77 1.34
C ARG A 192 6.89 16.49 2.21
N SER A 193 7.82 15.71 1.71
CA SER A 193 9.09 15.52 2.38
C SER A 193 9.88 16.83 2.40
N PRO A 194 10.46 17.25 3.55
CA PRO A 194 11.36 18.42 3.59
C PRO A 194 12.64 18.23 2.78
N ARG A 195 12.94 16.98 2.38
CA ARG A 195 14.10 16.63 1.52
C ARG A 195 13.75 16.59 0.05
N ALA A 196 12.46 16.73 -0.32
CA ALA A 196 12.05 16.77 -1.73
C ALA A 196 12.47 18.11 -2.36
N PRO A 197 12.87 18.12 -3.65
CA PRO A 197 13.09 19.37 -4.39
C PRO A 197 11.86 20.28 -4.31
N ALA A 198 12.03 21.56 -4.58
CA ALA A 198 10.88 22.47 -4.70
C ALA A 198 9.91 21.96 -5.79
N PRO A 199 8.59 22.19 -5.64
CA PRO A 199 7.63 21.81 -6.66
C PRO A 199 8.02 22.34 -8.05
N GLY A 200 8.00 21.46 -9.08
CA GLY A 200 8.37 21.83 -10.45
C GLY A 200 9.88 21.88 -10.74
N ALA A 201 10.75 21.64 -9.77
CA ALA A 201 12.16 21.40 -10.05
C ALA A 201 12.31 20.00 -10.66
N SER A 202 12.97 19.92 -11.82
CA SER A 202 13.26 18.64 -12.49
C SER A 202 14.11 17.75 -11.59
N ASP A 203 13.74 16.45 -11.50
CA ASP A 203 14.54 15.38 -10.87
C ASP A 203 15.80 15.07 -11.68
#